data_4f18859f3277986da24929eac0de5350
#
_entry.id   4f18859f3277986da24929eac0de5350
#
_cell.length_a   1.000
_cell.length_b   1.000
_cell.length_c   1.000
_cell.angle_alpha   90.00
_cell.angle_beta   90.00
_cell.angle_gamma   90.00
#
_symmetry.space_group_name_H-M   'P 1'
#
loop_
_entity.id
_entity.type
_entity.pdbx_description
1 polymer ?
#
loop_
_entity_poly.entity_id
_entity_poly.type
_entity_poly.pdbx_seq_one_letter_code
_entity_poly.pdbx_strand_id
1 'polypeptide(L)'
;MVKVPKPKVPRGPNAERRAATRAKIMDAAVRCLAEFGYAATSTPLVARLAKVSRGSLLHQFPTKVDLILGVAEYASRARGAAVRDNLSPYPDGPDRFLHGVDAVWASLQEPAAIALMEITIATRSDPELAARYPVFADDLDAALHRSRRRMAENLGVPERTAEIDVLAHLTRAALHGLAMESVFIGRPTRDALKVLALLKDMRQRLVDELQPAKSDL
;
A
#
# COMPACT_ATOMS: atom_id res chain seq x y z
N MET A 1 -5.89 -6.81 -31.25
CA MET A 1 -6.60 -6.89 -29.94
C MET A 1 -6.12 -8.15 -29.22
N VAL A 2 -5.18 -8.03 -28.28
CA VAL A 2 -4.70 -9.13 -27.47
C VAL A 2 -5.66 -9.28 -26.29
N LYS A 3 -6.34 -10.44 -26.23
CA LYS A 3 -7.30 -10.76 -25.17
C LYS A 3 -6.52 -11.08 -23.88
N VAL A 4 -6.51 -10.16 -22.92
CA VAL A 4 -5.95 -10.40 -21.57
C VAL A 4 -6.81 -11.47 -20.90
N PRO A 5 -6.25 -12.60 -20.46
CA PRO A 5 -7.03 -13.64 -19.79
C PRO A 5 -7.48 -13.12 -18.41
N LYS A 6 -8.78 -13.21 -18.15
CA LYS A 6 -9.35 -12.97 -16.81
C LYS A 6 -8.74 -13.96 -15.81
N PRO A 7 -8.39 -13.54 -14.58
CA PRO A 7 -7.89 -14.44 -13.57
C PRO A 7 -8.91 -15.56 -13.33
N LYS A 8 -8.50 -16.81 -13.47
CA LYS A 8 -9.33 -17.98 -13.19
C LYS A 8 -9.62 -18.02 -11.69
N VAL A 9 -10.87 -17.79 -11.31
CA VAL A 9 -11.35 -18.05 -9.95
C VAL A 9 -11.20 -19.55 -9.68
N PRO A 10 -10.54 -19.96 -8.58
CA PRO A 10 -10.38 -21.37 -8.23
C PRO A 10 -11.76 -21.99 -7.98
N ARG A 11 -12.13 -22.99 -8.76
CA ARG A 11 -13.40 -23.72 -8.62
C ARG A 11 -13.13 -25.09 -8.00
N GLY A 12 -13.55 -25.29 -6.74
CA GLY A 12 -13.55 -26.60 -6.06
C GLY A 12 -13.06 -26.53 -4.60
N PRO A 13 -13.48 -27.48 -3.75
CA PRO A 13 -13.19 -27.47 -2.30
C PRO A 13 -11.70 -27.43 -1.94
N ASN A 14 -10.82 -28.00 -2.78
CA ASN A 14 -9.37 -27.97 -2.56
C ASN A 14 -8.75 -26.62 -2.88
N ALA A 15 -9.26 -25.92 -3.88
CA ALA A 15 -8.79 -24.59 -4.23
C ALA A 15 -9.20 -23.54 -3.19
N GLU A 16 -10.41 -23.64 -2.65
CA GLU A 16 -10.89 -22.80 -1.57
C GLU A 16 -10.10 -23.01 -0.28
N ARG A 17 -9.81 -24.27 0.09
CA ARG A 17 -8.95 -24.59 1.25
C ARG A 17 -7.53 -24.03 1.09
N ARG A 18 -6.96 -24.12 -0.11
CA ARG A 18 -5.64 -23.54 -0.41
C ARG A 18 -5.65 -22.01 -0.29
N ALA A 19 -6.69 -21.34 -0.82
CA ALA A 19 -6.86 -19.91 -0.71
C ALA A 19 -7.02 -19.45 0.75
N ALA A 20 -7.86 -20.14 1.53
CA ALA A 20 -8.06 -19.89 2.95
C ALA A 20 -6.77 -20.10 3.76
N THR A 21 -6.01 -21.16 3.45
CA THR A 21 -4.70 -21.40 4.09
C THR A 21 -3.70 -20.31 3.73
N ARG A 22 -3.65 -19.87 2.47
CA ARG A 22 -2.80 -18.77 2.02
C ARG A 22 -3.13 -17.47 2.75
N ALA A 23 -4.41 -17.13 2.89
CA ALA A 23 -4.84 -15.95 3.63
C ALA A 23 -4.37 -15.98 5.09
N LYS A 24 -4.54 -17.11 5.79
CA LYS A 24 -4.03 -17.29 7.17
C LYS A 24 -2.51 -17.08 7.27
N ILE A 25 -1.75 -17.60 6.30
CA ILE A 25 -0.30 -17.44 6.26
C ILE A 25 0.05 -15.95 6.05
N MET A 26 -0.62 -15.26 5.13
CA MET A 26 -0.36 -13.85 4.83
C MET A 26 -0.67 -12.96 6.05
N ASP A 27 -1.84 -13.15 6.69
CA ASP A 27 -2.22 -12.39 7.88
C ASP A 27 -1.25 -12.61 9.04
N ALA A 28 -0.79 -13.85 9.25
CA ALA A 28 0.19 -14.16 10.28
C ALA A 28 1.56 -13.55 9.95
N ALA A 29 1.98 -13.56 8.69
CA ALA A 29 3.25 -12.99 8.26
C ALA A 29 3.27 -11.46 8.35
N VAL A 30 2.16 -10.79 7.98
CA VAL A 30 1.99 -9.34 8.19
C VAL A 30 2.14 -9.00 9.67
N ARG A 31 1.46 -9.74 10.56
CA ARG A 31 1.60 -9.51 12.01
C ARG A 31 3.01 -9.77 12.50
N CYS A 32 3.68 -10.86 12.07
CA CYS A 32 5.06 -11.12 12.43
C CYS A 32 5.98 -9.95 12.07
N LEU A 33 5.87 -9.43 10.85
CA LEU A 33 6.68 -8.30 10.39
C LEU A 33 6.38 -7.03 11.19
N ALA A 34 5.11 -6.74 11.45
CA ALA A 34 4.71 -5.56 12.17
C ALA A 34 5.10 -5.58 13.66
N GLU A 35 5.05 -6.76 14.30
CA GLU A 35 5.33 -6.89 15.74
C GLU A 35 6.79 -7.18 16.05
N PHE A 36 7.47 -7.98 15.20
CA PHE A 36 8.81 -8.51 15.51
C PHE A 36 9.88 -8.07 14.50
N GLY A 37 9.49 -7.41 13.42
CA GLY A 37 10.38 -6.98 12.35
C GLY A 37 10.84 -8.12 11.41
N TYR A 38 11.60 -7.73 10.38
CA TYR A 38 12.06 -8.67 9.35
C TYR A 38 13.00 -9.76 9.88
N ALA A 39 13.96 -9.38 10.73
CA ALA A 39 15.00 -10.30 11.20
C ALA A 39 14.40 -11.47 12.00
N ALA A 40 13.46 -11.19 12.90
CA ALA A 40 12.79 -12.19 13.73
C ALA A 40 11.72 -12.98 12.99
N THR A 41 11.22 -12.49 11.85
CA THR A 41 10.21 -13.18 11.05
C THR A 41 10.83 -14.38 10.34
N SER A 42 10.36 -15.58 10.67
CA SER A 42 10.80 -16.84 10.08
C SER A 42 9.63 -17.71 9.65
N THR A 43 9.85 -18.59 8.65
CA THR A 43 8.80 -19.52 8.18
C THR A 43 8.22 -20.42 9.29
N PRO A 44 9.03 -20.93 10.27
CA PRO A 44 8.48 -21.67 11.41
C PRO A 44 7.60 -20.82 12.33
N LEU A 45 7.99 -19.56 12.59
CA LEU A 45 7.20 -18.65 13.42
C LEU A 45 5.85 -18.34 12.75
N VAL A 46 5.89 -18.01 11.46
CA VAL A 46 4.68 -17.71 10.69
C VAL A 46 3.75 -18.92 10.61
N ALA A 47 4.27 -20.14 10.36
CA ALA A 47 3.47 -21.37 10.33
C ALA A 47 2.76 -21.61 11.67
N ARG A 48 3.45 -21.40 12.79
CA ARG A 48 2.89 -21.52 14.13
C ARG A 48 1.77 -20.52 14.37
N LEU A 49 1.97 -19.26 14.05
CA LEU A 49 0.97 -18.20 14.25
C LEU A 49 -0.22 -18.32 13.28
N ALA A 50 0.02 -18.79 12.07
CA ALA A 50 -1.04 -19.11 11.10
C ALA A 50 -1.83 -20.37 11.45
N LYS A 51 -1.36 -21.18 12.43
CA LYS A 51 -1.91 -22.49 12.79
C LYS A 51 -1.97 -23.44 11.59
N VAL A 52 -0.89 -23.47 10.80
CA VAL A 52 -0.72 -24.37 9.65
C VAL A 52 0.53 -25.23 9.84
N SER A 53 0.59 -26.40 9.18
CA SER A 53 1.80 -27.20 9.19
C SER A 53 2.94 -26.51 8.42
N ARG A 54 4.19 -26.72 8.85
CA ARG A 54 5.38 -26.23 8.14
C ARG A 54 5.39 -26.69 6.68
N GLY A 55 5.01 -27.94 6.40
CA GLY A 55 4.93 -28.49 5.05
C GLY A 55 3.90 -27.72 4.20
N SER A 56 2.75 -27.37 4.75
CA SER A 56 1.73 -26.59 4.05
C SER A 56 2.21 -25.19 3.70
N LEU A 57 2.99 -24.54 4.59
CA LEU A 57 3.58 -23.23 4.31
C LEU A 57 4.65 -23.35 3.22
N LEU A 58 5.62 -24.28 3.36
CA LEU A 58 6.71 -24.45 2.41
C LEU A 58 6.23 -24.89 1.02
N HIS A 59 5.10 -25.59 0.95
CA HIS A 59 4.47 -25.92 -0.34
C HIS A 59 3.97 -24.67 -1.09
N GLN A 60 3.57 -23.62 -0.36
CA GLN A 60 3.10 -22.35 -0.95
C GLN A 60 4.22 -21.32 -1.11
N PHE A 61 5.19 -21.34 -0.21
CA PHE A 61 6.33 -20.42 -0.14
C PHE A 61 7.59 -21.22 0.19
N PRO A 62 8.31 -21.70 -0.83
CA PRO A 62 9.48 -22.57 -0.64
C PRO A 62 10.60 -21.93 0.20
N THR A 63 10.81 -20.60 0.05
CA THR A 63 11.83 -19.86 0.79
C THR A 63 11.21 -18.77 1.67
N LYS A 64 12.03 -18.19 2.59
CA LYS A 64 11.65 -16.99 3.34
C LYS A 64 11.37 -15.83 2.38
N VAL A 65 12.21 -15.66 1.35
CA VAL A 65 12.05 -14.56 0.39
C VAL A 65 10.76 -14.70 -0.42
N ASP A 66 10.38 -15.93 -0.82
CA ASP A 66 9.08 -16.17 -1.49
C ASP A 66 7.90 -15.75 -0.60
N LEU A 67 7.96 -16.07 0.69
CA LEU A 67 6.96 -15.65 1.67
C LEU A 67 6.91 -14.12 1.77
N ILE A 68 8.06 -13.48 1.93
CA ILE A 68 8.17 -12.03 2.12
C ILE A 68 7.68 -11.25 0.88
N LEU A 69 8.03 -11.68 -0.32
CA LEU A 69 7.50 -11.08 -1.55
C LEU A 69 5.99 -11.28 -1.68
N GLY A 70 5.48 -12.46 -1.32
CA GLY A 70 4.04 -12.69 -1.24
C GLY A 70 3.35 -11.78 -0.22
N VAL A 71 4.00 -11.47 0.91
CA VAL A 71 3.51 -10.51 1.90
C VAL A 71 3.53 -9.09 1.34
N ALA A 72 4.58 -8.69 0.62
CA ALA A 72 4.66 -7.37 0.01
C ALA A 72 3.48 -7.11 -0.93
N GLU A 73 3.15 -8.08 -1.80
CA GLU A 73 1.98 -8.01 -2.66
C GLU A 73 0.65 -7.96 -1.88
N TYR A 74 0.52 -8.82 -0.86
CA TYR A 74 -0.68 -8.90 -0.05
C TYR A 74 -0.92 -7.61 0.73
N ALA A 75 0.09 -7.11 1.43
CA ALA A 75 0.05 -5.90 2.22
C ALA A 75 -0.20 -4.64 1.36
N SER A 76 0.41 -4.58 0.16
CA SER A 76 0.15 -3.50 -0.80
C SER A 76 -1.32 -3.48 -1.24
N ARG A 77 -1.90 -4.65 -1.54
CA ARG A 77 -3.33 -4.75 -1.90
C ARG A 77 -4.24 -4.38 -0.72
N ALA A 78 -3.91 -4.82 0.50
CA ALA A 78 -4.66 -4.48 1.70
C ALA A 78 -4.66 -2.97 1.96
N ARG A 79 -3.50 -2.31 1.88
CA ARG A 79 -3.41 -0.85 1.98
C ARG A 79 -4.23 -0.14 0.91
N GLY A 80 -4.11 -0.59 -0.34
CA GLY A 80 -4.91 -0.02 -1.43
C GLY A 80 -6.41 -0.18 -1.21
N ALA A 81 -6.86 -1.28 -0.60
CA ALA A 81 -8.26 -1.49 -0.21
C ALA A 81 -8.64 -0.50 0.91
N ALA A 82 -7.85 -0.40 1.98
CA ALA A 82 -8.11 0.53 3.08
C ALA A 82 -8.23 2.00 2.60
N VAL A 83 -7.36 2.43 1.69
CA VAL A 83 -7.47 3.78 1.09
C VAL A 83 -8.78 3.93 0.31
N ARG A 84 -9.18 2.93 -0.49
CA ARG A 84 -10.45 3.00 -1.24
C ARG A 84 -11.65 3.01 -0.31
N ASP A 85 -11.64 2.21 0.74
CA ASP A 85 -12.73 2.11 1.72
C ASP A 85 -12.89 3.43 2.48
N ASN A 86 -11.78 4.05 2.92
CA ASN A 86 -11.79 5.38 3.53
C ASN A 86 -12.28 6.48 2.57
N LEU A 87 -12.09 6.30 1.27
CA LEU A 87 -12.56 7.24 0.25
C LEU A 87 -13.96 6.92 -0.29
N SER A 88 -14.57 5.80 0.11
CA SER A 88 -15.87 5.38 -0.41
C SER A 88 -17.02 6.38 -0.17
N PRO A 89 -17.03 7.20 0.93
CA PRO A 89 -18.05 8.20 1.12
C PRO A 89 -17.98 9.38 0.15
N TYR A 90 -16.84 9.56 -0.52
CA TYR A 90 -16.60 10.71 -1.40
C TYR A 90 -16.72 10.28 -2.86
N PRO A 91 -17.60 10.91 -3.67
CA PRO A 91 -17.67 10.68 -5.11
C PRO A 91 -16.35 11.07 -5.79
N ASP A 92 -16.13 10.57 -6.99
CA ASP A 92 -14.98 10.99 -7.80
C ASP A 92 -15.03 12.51 -8.08
N GLY A 93 -13.90 13.18 -7.87
CA GLY A 93 -13.78 14.63 -8.00
C GLY A 93 -12.92 15.28 -6.91
N PRO A 94 -13.05 16.62 -6.76
CA PRO A 94 -12.21 17.42 -5.86
C PRO A 94 -12.24 16.95 -4.40
N ASP A 95 -13.42 16.68 -3.83
CA ASP A 95 -13.56 16.26 -2.44
C ASP A 95 -12.79 14.96 -2.17
N ARG A 96 -12.93 13.98 -3.04
CA ARG A 96 -12.20 12.72 -2.96
C ARG A 96 -10.69 12.93 -3.06
N PHE A 97 -10.25 13.85 -3.90
CA PHE A 97 -8.84 14.21 -4.02
C PHE A 97 -8.30 14.83 -2.74
N LEU A 98 -9.03 15.76 -2.11
CA LEU A 98 -8.64 16.40 -0.86
C LEU A 98 -8.55 15.40 0.30
N HIS A 99 -9.56 14.54 0.45
CA HIS A 99 -9.61 13.52 1.51
C HIS A 99 -8.60 12.39 1.31
N GLY A 100 -7.98 12.31 0.14
CA GLY A 100 -6.92 11.33 -0.15
C GLY A 100 -5.72 11.40 0.80
N VAL A 101 -5.41 12.58 1.38
CA VAL A 101 -4.33 12.74 2.37
C VAL A 101 -4.66 11.96 3.64
N ASP A 102 -5.88 12.13 4.16
CA ASP A 102 -6.33 11.44 5.38
C ASP A 102 -6.44 9.94 5.17
N ALA A 103 -6.97 9.52 4.02
CA ALA A 103 -7.11 8.12 3.67
C ALA A 103 -5.74 7.41 3.57
N VAL A 104 -4.74 8.06 2.99
CA VAL A 104 -3.37 7.53 2.95
C VAL A 104 -2.77 7.49 4.35
N TRP A 105 -2.93 8.56 5.15
CA TRP A 105 -2.43 8.60 6.51
C TRP A 105 -3.02 7.49 7.37
N ALA A 106 -4.34 7.30 7.34
CA ALA A 106 -5.01 6.22 8.06
C ALA A 106 -4.46 4.85 7.65
N SER A 107 -4.25 4.61 6.35
CA SER A 107 -3.69 3.33 5.85
C SER A 107 -2.27 3.06 6.32
N LEU A 108 -1.50 4.08 6.70
CA LEU A 108 -0.12 3.94 7.19
C LEU A 108 -0.06 3.53 8.67
N GLN A 109 -1.16 3.61 9.40
CA GLN A 109 -1.26 3.14 10.79
C GLN A 109 -1.55 1.63 10.87
N GLU A 110 -1.89 1.00 9.75
CA GLU A 110 -2.25 -0.42 9.68
C GLU A 110 -1.01 -1.33 9.70
N PRO A 111 -1.09 -2.55 10.28
CA PRO A 111 0.02 -3.50 10.29
C PRO A 111 0.59 -3.82 8.89
N ALA A 112 -0.25 -3.77 7.86
CA ALA A 112 0.17 -3.98 6.48
C ALA A 112 1.18 -2.92 5.99
N ALA A 113 1.04 -1.67 6.44
CA ALA A 113 2.00 -0.62 6.10
C ALA A 113 3.34 -0.82 6.82
N ILE A 114 3.29 -1.17 8.10
CA ILE A 114 4.49 -1.47 8.89
C ILE A 114 5.25 -2.63 8.26
N ALA A 115 4.54 -3.71 7.90
CA ALA A 115 5.14 -4.85 7.22
C ALA A 115 5.82 -4.46 5.90
N LEU A 116 5.22 -3.58 5.10
CA LEU A 116 5.83 -3.09 3.86
C LEU A 116 7.08 -2.25 4.13
N MET A 117 7.09 -1.41 5.16
CA MET A 117 8.27 -0.64 5.57
C MET A 117 9.41 -1.57 6.00
N GLU A 118 9.12 -2.56 6.84
CA GLU A 118 10.07 -3.59 7.28
C GLU A 118 10.69 -4.35 6.09
N ILE A 119 9.86 -4.77 5.13
CA ILE A 119 10.33 -5.44 3.92
C ILE A 119 11.23 -4.52 3.10
N THR A 120 10.82 -3.27 2.90
CA THR A 120 11.58 -2.30 2.11
C THR A 120 12.95 -2.02 2.74
N ILE A 121 13.00 -1.84 4.07
CA ILE A 121 14.25 -1.62 4.79
C ILE A 121 15.15 -2.87 4.72
N ALA A 122 14.57 -4.06 4.80
CA ALA A 122 15.29 -5.32 4.76
C ALA A 122 16.00 -5.59 3.43
N THR A 123 15.58 -4.97 2.32
CA THR A 123 16.31 -5.06 1.03
C THR A 123 17.77 -4.59 1.15
N ARG A 124 18.08 -3.74 2.13
CA ARG A 124 19.46 -3.27 2.39
C ARG A 124 20.37 -4.37 2.93
N SER A 125 19.84 -5.33 3.66
CA SER A 125 20.60 -6.32 4.44
C SER A 125 20.41 -7.77 3.94
N ASP A 126 19.44 -8.01 3.07
CA ASP A 126 19.16 -9.33 2.51
C ASP A 126 19.39 -9.29 0.98
N PRO A 127 20.51 -9.83 0.48
CA PRO A 127 20.86 -9.80 -0.95
C PRO A 127 19.86 -10.55 -1.85
N GLU A 128 19.26 -11.66 -1.36
CA GLU A 128 18.27 -12.40 -2.16
C GLU A 128 16.98 -11.57 -2.31
N LEU A 129 16.55 -10.93 -1.23
CA LEU A 129 15.41 -10.01 -1.29
C LEU A 129 15.72 -8.81 -2.17
N ALA A 130 16.90 -8.19 -2.05
CA ALA A 130 17.34 -7.06 -2.86
C ALA A 130 17.31 -7.37 -4.35
N ALA A 131 17.70 -8.57 -4.75
CA ALA A 131 17.71 -9.01 -6.16
C ALA A 131 16.30 -9.18 -6.74
N ARG A 132 15.30 -9.51 -5.92
CA ARG A 132 13.95 -9.88 -6.38
C ARG A 132 12.88 -8.81 -6.12
N TYR A 133 13.09 -7.95 -5.13
CA TYR A 133 12.14 -6.90 -4.73
C TYR A 133 11.84 -5.85 -5.82
N PRO A 134 12.81 -5.46 -6.69
CA PRO A 134 12.56 -4.45 -7.73
C PRO A 134 11.37 -4.80 -8.63
N VAL A 135 11.15 -6.05 -8.98
CA VAL A 135 9.99 -6.47 -9.82
C VAL A 135 8.67 -6.09 -9.15
N PHE A 136 8.54 -6.34 -7.85
CA PHE A 136 7.37 -5.91 -7.07
C PHE A 136 7.25 -4.39 -6.99
N ALA A 137 8.37 -3.69 -6.79
CA ALA A 137 8.40 -2.24 -6.67
C ALA A 137 7.95 -1.56 -7.97
N ASP A 138 8.41 -2.05 -9.12
CA ASP A 138 8.03 -1.56 -10.45
C ASP A 138 6.54 -1.78 -10.74
N ASP A 139 6.02 -2.97 -10.42
CA ASP A 139 4.58 -3.28 -10.56
C ASP A 139 3.71 -2.37 -9.68
N LEU A 140 4.16 -2.11 -8.45
CA LEU A 140 3.48 -1.20 -7.53
C LEU A 140 3.50 0.23 -8.05
N ASP A 141 4.64 0.72 -8.53
CA ASP A 141 4.76 2.08 -9.06
C ASP A 141 3.90 2.26 -10.32
N ALA A 142 3.90 1.30 -11.23
CA ALA A 142 3.02 1.30 -12.39
C ALA A 142 1.52 1.32 -11.99
N ALA A 143 1.14 0.58 -10.93
CA ALA A 143 -0.23 0.59 -10.43
C ALA A 143 -0.61 1.95 -9.82
N LEU A 144 0.29 2.57 -9.08
CA LEU A 144 0.13 3.91 -8.50
C LEU A 144 0.02 4.98 -9.59
N HIS A 145 0.88 4.90 -10.63
CA HIS A 145 0.80 5.83 -11.76
C HIS A 145 -0.56 5.73 -12.47
N ARG A 146 -1.06 4.52 -12.75
CA ARG A 146 -2.41 4.34 -13.32
C ARG A 146 -3.51 4.93 -12.43
N SER A 147 -3.37 4.85 -11.11
CA SER A 147 -4.33 5.43 -10.16
C SER A 147 -4.32 6.97 -10.22
N ARG A 148 -3.14 7.58 -10.30
CA ARG A 148 -2.97 9.04 -10.38
C ARG A 148 -3.48 9.59 -11.70
N ARG A 149 -3.24 8.89 -12.80
CA ARG A 149 -3.82 9.24 -14.10
C ARG A 149 -5.35 9.24 -14.06
N ARG A 150 -5.98 8.20 -13.50
CA ARG A 150 -7.45 8.20 -13.31
C ARG A 150 -7.91 9.34 -12.42
N MET A 151 -7.14 9.71 -11.41
CA MET A 151 -7.44 10.85 -10.56
C MET A 151 -7.43 12.16 -11.35
N ALA A 152 -6.44 12.37 -12.23
CA ALA A 152 -6.41 13.53 -13.14
C ALA A 152 -7.62 13.56 -14.10
N GLU A 153 -7.97 12.40 -14.66
CA GLU A 153 -9.16 12.25 -15.51
C GLU A 153 -10.45 12.60 -14.74
N ASN A 154 -10.60 12.13 -13.50
CA ASN A 154 -11.75 12.42 -12.64
C ASN A 154 -11.84 13.88 -12.18
N LEU A 155 -10.71 14.58 -12.13
CA LEU A 155 -10.63 16.02 -11.88
C LEU A 155 -10.87 16.86 -13.14
N GLY A 156 -10.94 16.23 -14.31
CA GLY A 156 -11.12 16.92 -15.61
C GLY A 156 -9.84 17.54 -16.16
N VAL A 157 -8.66 17.13 -15.68
CA VAL A 157 -7.34 17.71 -16.02
C VAL A 157 -6.31 16.64 -16.37
N PRO A 158 -6.57 15.78 -17.35
CA PRO A 158 -5.65 14.69 -17.70
C PRO A 158 -4.27 15.18 -18.13
N GLU A 159 -4.16 16.41 -18.64
CA GLU A 159 -2.89 17.07 -19.02
C GLU A 159 -2.01 17.41 -17.81
N ARG A 160 -2.60 17.59 -16.62
CA ARG A 160 -1.87 17.89 -15.37
C ARG A 160 -1.48 16.61 -14.58
N THR A 161 -1.53 15.43 -15.19
CA THR A 161 -1.14 14.16 -14.53
C THR A 161 0.25 14.23 -13.91
N ALA A 162 1.22 14.88 -14.55
CA ALA A 162 2.58 15.02 -14.02
C ALA A 162 2.63 15.82 -12.70
N GLU A 163 1.84 16.88 -12.56
CA GLU A 163 1.77 17.66 -11.32
C GLU A 163 1.11 16.86 -10.20
N ILE A 164 0.04 16.12 -10.52
CA ILE A 164 -0.62 15.22 -9.58
C ILE A 164 0.33 14.10 -9.15
N ASP A 165 1.18 13.58 -10.04
CA ASP A 165 2.22 12.60 -9.72
C ASP A 165 3.24 13.17 -8.72
N VAL A 166 3.74 14.38 -8.94
CA VAL A 166 4.70 15.05 -8.03
C VAL A 166 4.06 15.28 -6.66
N LEU A 167 2.84 15.81 -6.61
CA LEU A 167 2.12 16.08 -5.36
C LEU A 167 1.79 14.78 -4.60
N ALA A 168 1.41 13.73 -5.31
CA ALA A 168 1.18 12.42 -4.71
C ALA A 168 2.47 11.79 -4.19
N HIS A 169 3.59 11.97 -4.90
CA HIS A 169 4.91 11.51 -4.46
C HIS A 169 5.36 12.25 -3.19
N LEU A 170 5.24 13.58 -3.17
CA LEU A 170 5.52 14.39 -1.98
C LEU A 170 4.65 13.97 -0.79
N THR A 171 3.34 13.83 -1.01
CA THR A 171 2.39 13.35 0.02
C THR A 171 2.85 12.01 0.58
N ARG A 172 3.19 11.04 -0.29
CA ARG A 172 3.65 9.72 0.12
C ARG A 172 4.95 9.81 0.93
N ALA A 173 5.95 10.55 0.45
CA ALA A 173 7.24 10.68 1.13
C ALA A 173 7.10 11.31 2.52
N ALA A 174 6.34 12.40 2.63
CA ALA A 174 6.09 13.07 3.91
C ALA A 174 5.35 12.17 4.90
N LEU A 175 4.27 11.54 4.47
CA LEU A 175 3.46 10.68 5.34
C LEU A 175 4.21 9.39 5.75
N HIS A 176 5.02 8.81 4.85
CA HIS A 176 5.89 7.67 5.21
C HIS A 176 6.95 8.08 6.23
N GLY A 177 7.58 9.26 6.08
CA GLY A 177 8.52 9.79 7.08
C GLY A 177 7.88 9.92 8.45
N LEU A 178 6.69 10.53 8.53
CA LEU A 178 5.92 10.66 9.76
C LEU A 178 5.55 9.29 10.37
N ALA A 179 5.13 8.34 9.54
CA ALA A 179 4.79 6.99 10.01
C ALA A 179 6.02 6.24 10.56
N MET A 180 7.18 6.40 9.91
CA MET A 180 8.45 5.85 10.41
C MET A 180 8.82 6.42 11.77
N GLU A 181 8.70 7.73 11.99
CA GLU A 181 8.94 8.35 13.30
C GLU A 181 8.01 7.77 14.37
N SER A 182 6.72 7.63 14.06
CA SER A 182 5.73 7.09 14.98
C SER A 182 6.00 5.62 15.32
N VAL A 183 6.28 4.79 14.33
CA VAL A 183 6.44 3.34 14.48
C VAL A 183 7.79 2.97 15.09
N PHE A 184 8.90 3.55 14.59
CA PHE A 184 10.25 3.14 15.01
C PHE A 184 10.79 3.92 16.20
N ILE A 185 10.32 5.16 16.41
CA ILE A 185 10.77 6.01 17.52
C ILE A 185 9.76 5.98 18.68
N GLY A 186 8.53 5.49 18.42
CA GLY A 186 7.47 5.42 19.43
C GLY A 186 7.00 6.79 19.91
N ARG A 187 7.24 7.84 19.11
CA ARG A 187 6.82 9.21 19.44
C ARG A 187 5.61 9.58 18.60
N PRO A 188 4.51 10.06 19.22
CA PRO A 188 3.46 10.72 18.46
C PRO A 188 4.09 11.90 17.74
N THR A 189 3.97 11.97 16.45
CA THR A 189 4.57 13.03 15.61
C THR A 189 3.91 14.36 15.98
N ARG A 190 4.65 15.20 16.72
CA ARG A 190 4.17 16.48 17.25
C ARG A 190 3.62 17.40 16.14
N ASP A 191 4.13 17.23 14.93
CA ASP A 191 3.77 18.06 13.78
C ASP A 191 2.96 17.31 12.70
N ALA A 192 2.54 16.07 12.95
CA ALA A 192 1.78 15.30 11.97
C ALA A 192 0.53 16.03 11.47
N LEU A 193 -0.24 16.62 12.38
CA LEU A 193 -1.45 17.38 12.01
C LEU A 193 -1.12 18.61 11.15
N LYS A 194 0.01 19.28 11.42
CA LYS A 194 0.45 20.45 10.63
C LYS A 194 0.89 20.02 9.22
N VAL A 195 1.62 18.90 9.11
CA VAL A 195 2.02 18.35 7.82
C VAL A 195 0.80 17.90 7.01
N LEU A 196 -0.15 17.22 7.65
CA LEU A 196 -1.42 16.85 7.00
C LEU A 196 -2.16 18.08 6.49
N ALA A 197 -2.27 19.14 7.32
CA ALA A 197 -2.91 20.39 6.93
C ALA A 197 -2.21 21.05 5.74
N LEU A 198 -0.87 21.10 5.75
CA LEU A 198 -0.09 21.66 4.63
C LEU A 198 -0.29 20.87 3.34
N LEU A 199 -0.28 19.53 3.39
CA LEU A 199 -0.51 18.69 2.22
C LEU A 199 -1.92 18.87 1.66
N LYS A 200 -2.91 19.08 2.52
CA LYS A 200 -4.29 19.41 2.10
C LYS A 200 -4.37 20.79 1.44
N ASP A 201 -3.72 21.80 2.04
CA ASP A 201 -3.65 23.14 1.46
C ASP A 201 -3.03 23.14 0.06
N MET A 202 -1.93 22.41 -0.13
CA MET A 202 -1.34 22.23 -1.46
C MET A 202 -2.32 21.61 -2.48
N ARG A 203 -3.11 20.63 -2.06
CA ARG A 203 -4.15 20.03 -2.91
C ARG A 203 -5.30 20.98 -3.18
N GLN A 204 -5.70 21.76 -2.16
CA GLN A 204 -6.77 22.76 -2.31
C GLN A 204 -6.37 23.82 -3.34
N ARG A 205 -5.15 24.34 -3.30
CA ARG A 205 -4.66 25.30 -4.30
C ARG A 205 -4.73 24.72 -5.72
N LEU A 206 -4.33 23.47 -5.89
CA LEU A 206 -4.47 22.81 -7.20
C LEU A 206 -5.93 22.75 -7.64
N VAL A 207 -6.86 22.41 -6.75
CA VAL A 207 -8.30 22.39 -7.04
C VAL A 207 -8.83 23.78 -7.37
N ASP A 208 -8.43 24.81 -6.61
CA ASP A 208 -8.85 26.19 -6.84
C ASP A 208 -8.40 26.72 -8.21
N GLU A 209 -7.19 26.34 -8.64
CA GLU A 209 -6.69 26.66 -9.98
C GLU A 209 -7.48 25.97 -11.11
N LEU A 210 -8.15 24.84 -10.81
CA LEU A 210 -8.97 24.10 -11.78
C LEU A 210 -10.40 24.62 -11.90
N GLN A 211 -10.89 25.33 -10.88
CA GLN A 211 -12.19 25.98 -10.94
C GLN A 211 -11.97 27.36 -11.59
N PRO A 212 -12.41 27.60 -12.85
CA PRO A 212 -12.36 28.95 -13.39
C PRO A 212 -13.11 29.85 -12.42
N ALA A 213 -12.51 31.00 -12.11
CA ALA A 213 -13.15 32.03 -11.29
C ALA A 213 -14.61 32.12 -11.74
N LYS A 214 -15.55 31.86 -10.82
CA LYS A 214 -16.97 32.17 -11.09
C LYS A 214 -16.95 33.63 -11.48
N SER A 215 -17.05 33.89 -12.81
CA SER A 215 -17.24 35.24 -13.30
C SER A 215 -18.50 35.74 -12.65
N ASP A 216 -18.35 36.77 -11.81
CA ASP A 216 -19.45 37.57 -11.31
C ASP A 216 -20.25 38.06 -12.50
N LEU A 217 -21.41 37.43 -12.73
CA LEU A 217 -22.50 37.94 -13.57
C LEU A 217 -23.64 38.41 -12.72
#